data_33567d3b227b04532805a463d20ec112
#
_entry.id   33567d3b227b04532805a463d20ec112
#
_cell.length_a   1.000
_cell.length_b   1.000
_cell.length_c   1.000
_cell.angle_alpha   90.00
_cell.angle_beta   90.00
_cell.angle_gamma   90.00
#
_symmetry.space_group_name_H-M   'P 1'
#
loop_
_entity.id
_entity.type
_entity.pdbx_description
1 polymer ?
#
loop_
_entity_poly.entity_id
_entity_poly.type
_entity_poly.pdbx_seq_one_letter_code
_entity_poly.pdbx_strand_id
1 'polypeptide(L)'
;MRLTPQKPTASELEILRVLWLRGPSTVREVHEALSEKKSLGYTTVLKLLQIMTTKGTVRRNERQRAHVYEACLPAEQTKRQFAGDMLQRVFEGSASQLMMHALAGGKASSEEITELRRLLDEYERSRPR
;
A
#
# COMPACT_ATOMS: atom_id res chain seq x y z
N MET A 1 -20.46 -10.94 -12.69
CA MET A 1 -20.08 -9.53 -12.59
C MET A 1 -19.11 -9.31 -11.44
N ARG A 2 -18.00 -8.74 -11.72
CA ARG A 2 -17.00 -8.49 -10.71
C ARG A 2 -17.29 -7.21 -9.96
N LEU A 3 -17.22 -7.29 -8.66
CA LEU A 3 -17.45 -6.13 -7.81
C LEU A 3 -16.22 -5.74 -6.99
N THR A 4 -15.18 -6.58 -7.02
CA THR A 4 -13.95 -6.25 -6.30
C THR A 4 -13.14 -5.23 -7.08
N PRO A 5 -12.54 -4.25 -6.43
CA PRO A 5 -11.67 -3.31 -7.12
C PRO A 5 -10.46 -4.00 -7.71
N GLN A 6 -9.95 -3.46 -8.80
CA GLN A 6 -8.74 -3.96 -9.40
C GLN A 6 -7.57 -3.65 -8.48
N LYS A 7 -6.56 -4.52 -8.54
CA LYS A 7 -5.36 -4.32 -7.75
C LYS A 7 -4.67 -3.02 -8.14
N PRO A 8 -4.24 -2.21 -7.17
CA PRO A 8 -3.58 -0.93 -7.47
C PRO A 8 -2.23 -1.13 -8.15
N THR A 9 -1.88 -0.19 -9.02
CA THR A 9 -0.53 -0.11 -9.56
C THR A 9 0.41 0.46 -8.50
N ALA A 10 1.71 0.47 -8.80
CA ALA A 10 2.70 1.01 -7.87
C ALA A 10 2.44 2.48 -7.55
N SER A 11 2.12 3.28 -8.56
CA SER A 11 1.83 4.71 -8.33
C SER A 11 0.55 4.90 -7.53
N GLU A 12 -0.46 4.09 -7.82
CA GLU A 12 -1.71 4.15 -7.07
C GLU A 12 -1.51 3.75 -5.61
N LEU A 13 -0.63 2.78 -5.37
CA LEU A 13 -0.32 2.37 -4.01
C LEU A 13 0.32 3.50 -3.21
N GLU A 14 1.18 4.32 -3.85
CA GLU A 14 1.73 5.47 -3.18
C GLU A 14 0.65 6.44 -2.72
N ILE A 15 -0.35 6.65 -3.56
CA ILE A 15 -1.48 7.50 -3.19
C ILE A 15 -2.27 6.89 -2.04
N LEU A 16 -2.54 5.59 -2.11
CA LEU A 16 -3.26 4.91 -1.03
C LEU A 16 -2.52 5.05 0.29
N ARG A 17 -1.19 4.95 0.27
CA ARG A 17 -0.41 5.11 1.50
C ARG A 17 -0.63 6.47 2.14
N VAL A 18 -0.69 7.52 1.32
CA VAL A 18 -0.97 8.85 1.84
C VAL A 18 -2.36 8.89 2.48
N LEU A 19 -3.35 8.32 1.79
CA LEU A 19 -4.71 8.33 2.30
C LEU A 19 -4.86 7.51 3.58
N TRP A 20 -4.14 6.40 3.69
CA TRP A 20 -4.17 5.60 4.91
C TRP A 20 -3.55 6.35 6.08
N LEU A 21 -2.48 7.11 5.82
CA LEU A 21 -1.79 7.83 6.89
C LEU A 21 -2.50 9.10 7.31
N ARG A 22 -2.96 9.87 6.32
CA ARG A 22 -3.57 11.18 6.60
C ARG A 22 -5.07 11.12 6.79
N GLY A 23 -5.70 10.11 6.20
CA GLY A 23 -7.14 10.09 6.12
C GLY A 23 -7.63 10.82 4.87
N PRO A 24 -8.93 11.10 4.78
CA PRO A 24 -9.48 11.77 3.58
C PRO A 24 -8.71 13.04 3.25
N SER A 25 -8.38 13.22 1.97
CA SER A 25 -7.50 14.30 1.53
C SER A 25 -7.92 14.83 0.18
N THR A 26 -7.61 16.10 -0.08
CA THR A 26 -7.79 16.71 -1.39
C THR A 26 -6.65 16.33 -2.30
N VAL A 27 -6.83 16.59 -3.61
CA VAL A 27 -5.75 16.35 -4.57
C VAL A 27 -4.49 17.11 -4.16
N ARG A 28 -4.67 18.37 -3.74
CA ARG A 28 -3.52 19.19 -3.35
C ARG A 28 -2.79 18.56 -2.17
N GLU A 29 -3.52 18.10 -1.18
CA GLU A 29 -2.90 17.50 0.00
C GLU A 29 -2.14 16.23 -0.35
N VAL A 30 -2.72 15.41 -1.22
CA VAL A 30 -2.04 14.20 -1.68
C VAL A 30 -0.78 14.57 -2.46
N HIS A 31 -0.90 15.54 -3.36
CA HIS A 31 0.25 15.96 -4.15
C HIS A 31 1.38 16.49 -3.27
N GLU A 32 1.04 17.30 -2.28
CA GLU A 32 2.05 17.85 -1.39
C GLU A 32 2.77 16.75 -0.61
N ALA A 33 2.00 15.77 -0.15
CA ALA A 33 2.59 14.66 0.61
C ALA A 33 3.53 13.83 -0.25
N LEU A 34 3.18 13.64 -1.52
CA LEU A 34 3.99 12.82 -2.41
C LEU A 34 5.21 13.56 -2.96
N SER A 35 5.12 14.88 -3.12
CA SER A 35 6.21 15.62 -3.73
C SER A 35 7.44 15.67 -2.85
N GLU A 36 7.32 15.32 -1.57
CA GLU A 36 8.48 15.23 -0.70
C GLU A 36 9.37 14.04 -1.03
N LYS A 37 8.80 12.98 -1.58
CA LYS A 37 9.53 11.76 -1.87
C LYS A 37 9.60 11.43 -3.33
N LYS A 38 8.58 11.80 -4.09
CA LYS A 38 8.51 11.51 -5.51
C LYS A 38 8.09 12.76 -6.25
N SER A 39 8.64 12.91 -7.44
CA SER A 39 8.35 14.08 -8.25
C SER A 39 7.16 13.80 -9.16
N LEU A 40 5.97 13.72 -8.58
CA LEU A 40 4.75 13.57 -9.36
C LEU A 40 4.07 14.93 -9.48
N GLY A 41 3.67 15.28 -10.69
CA GLY A 41 2.97 16.53 -10.90
C GLY A 41 1.55 16.48 -10.42
N TYR A 42 0.98 17.66 -10.19
CA TYR A 42 -0.39 17.76 -9.71
C TYR A 42 -1.37 17.09 -10.68
N THR A 43 -1.20 17.32 -11.97
CA THR A 43 -2.10 16.75 -12.98
C THR A 43 -2.04 15.22 -12.96
N THR A 44 -0.85 14.67 -12.77
CA THR A 44 -0.71 13.22 -12.69
C THR A 44 -1.44 12.66 -11.48
N VAL A 45 -1.30 13.31 -10.33
CA VAL A 45 -1.99 12.87 -9.11
C VAL A 45 -3.50 12.94 -9.30
N LEU A 46 -3.98 14.04 -9.90
CA LEU A 46 -5.41 14.19 -10.17
C LEU A 46 -5.92 13.07 -11.08
N LYS A 47 -5.18 12.80 -12.14
CA LYS A 47 -5.59 11.75 -13.08
C LYS A 47 -5.61 10.39 -12.42
N LEU A 48 -4.60 10.10 -11.59
CA LEU A 48 -4.55 8.82 -10.89
C LEU A 48 -5.73 8.68 -9.93
N LEU A 49 -6.06 9.74 -9.20
CA LEU A 49 -7.19 9.69 -8.29
C LEU A 49 -8.50 9.47 -9.04
N GLN A 50 -8.63 10.07 -10.23
CA GLN A 50 -9.82 9.85 -11.04
C GLN A 50 -9.91 8.40 -11.51
N ILE A 51 -8.78 7.83 -11.93
CA ILE A 51 -8.73 6.44 -12.34
C ILE A 51 -9.09 5.52 -11.16
N MET A 52 -8.53 5.82 -10.00
CA MET A 52 -8.78 5.02 -8.80
C MET A 52 -10.24 5.10 -8.36
N THR A 53 -10.86 6.25 -8.57
CA THR A 53 -12.29 6.39 -8.29
C THR A 53 -13.09 5.46 -9.19
N THR A 54 -12.74 5.42 -10.47
CA THR A 54 -13.41 4.53 -11.42
C THR A 54 -13.18 3.07 -11.06
N LYS A 55 -11.96 2.73 -10.62
CA LYS A 55 -11.65 1.35 -10.22
C LYS A 55 -12.32 0.95 -8.90
N GLY A 56 -12.72 1.91 -8.09
CA GLY A 56 -13.33 1.63 -6.80
C GLY A 56 -12.35 1.53 -5.65
N THR A 57 -11.08 1.87 -5.86
CA THR A 57 -10.08 1.81 -4.79
C THR A 57 -10.10 3.03 -3.89
N VAL A 58 -10.64 4.13 -4.39
CA VAL A 58 -10.93 5.31 -3.59
C VAL A 58 -12.32 5.80 -3.94
N ARG A 59 -12.88 6.63 -3.08
CA ARG A 59 -14.14 7.29 -3.40
C ARG A 59 -13.97 8.78 -3.17
N ARG A 60 -14.78 9.56 -3.89
CA ARG A 60 -14.71 11.01 -3.87
C ARG A 60 -15.91 11.58 -3.17
N ASN A 61 -15.66 12.49 -2.24
CA ASN A 61 -16.70 13.23 -1.57
C ASN A 61 -16.72 14.63 -2.17
N GLU A 62 -17.85 15.00 -2.79
CA GLU A 62 -17.97 16.26 -3.51
C GLU A 62 -18.75 17.31 -2.74
N ARG A 63 -18.98 17.07 -1.45
CA ARG A 63 -19.77 18.00 -0.66
C ARG A 63 -19.10 19.35 -0.48
N GLN A 64 -17.76 19.35 -0.49
CA GLN A 64 -16.99 20.57 -0.33
C GLN A 64 -16.58 21.08 -1.69
N ARG A 65 -16.14 22.34 -1.71
CA ARG A 65 -15.68 22.96 -2.96
C ARG A 65 -14.53 22.16 -3.56
N ALA A 66 -13.56 21.81 -2.75
CA ALA A 66 -12.49 20.93 -3.18
C ALA A 66 -12.91 19.49 -2.88
N HIS A 67 -12.85 18.63 -3.88
CA HIS A 67 -13.21 17.24 -3.68
C HIS A 67 -12.23 16.55 -2.75
N VAL A 68 -12.76 15.73 -1.86
CA VAL A 68 -11.97 14.99 -0.89
C VAL A 68 -12.02 13.51 -1.25
N TYR A 69 -10.87 12.88 -1.27
CA TYR A 69 -10.76 11.46 -1.63
C TYR A 69 -10.41 10.66 -0.39
N GLU A 70 -10.97 9.46 -0.30
CA GLU A 70 -10.61 8.56 0.79
C GLU A 70 -10.47 7.15 0.26
N ALA A 71 -9.62 6.37 0.94
CA ALA A 71 -9.35 5.01 0.52
C ALA A 71 -10.55 4.11 0.79
N CYS A 72 -10.89 3.28 -0.20
CA CYS A 72 -11.91 2.23 -0.02
C CYS A 72 -11.29 0.90 0.37
N LEU A 73 -9.98 0.73 0.12
CA LEU A 73 -9.28 -0.51 0.43
C LEU A 73 -8.64 -0.42 1.82
N PRO A 74 -8.87 -1.41 2.68
CA PRO A 74 -8.20 -1.42 3.97
C PRO A 74 -6.70 -1.62 3.80
N ALA A 75 -5.91 -0.91 4.62
CA ALA A 75 -4.46 -0.92 4.48
C ALA A 75 -3.88 -2.32 4.69
N GLU A 76 -4.26 -2.98 5.77
CA GLU A 76 -3.66 -4.26 6.10
C GLU A 76 -4.01 -5.34 5.10
N GLN A 77 -5.25 -5.34 4.63
CA GLN A 77 -5.66 -6.31 3.62
C GLN A 77 -4.92 -6.10 2.30
N THR A 78 -4.75 -4.83 1.90
CA THR A 78 -4.05 -4.50 0.67
C THR A 78 -2.58 -4.87 0.75
N LYS A 79 -1.94 -4.58 1.88
CA LYS A 79 -0.54 -4.96 2.10
C LYS A 79 -0.37 -6.47 2.01
N ARG A 80 -1.30 -7.20 2.63
CA ARG A 80 -1.24 -8.66 2.62
C ARG A 80 -1.37 -9.20 1.21
N GLN A 81 -2.26 -8.60 0.43
CA GLN A 81 -2.45 -9.03 -0.95
C GLN A 81 -1.19 -8.79 -1.79
N PHE A 82 -0.57 -7.62 -1.62
CA PHE A 82 0.67 -7.32 -2.35
C PHE A 82 1.79 -8.26 -1.94
N ALA A 83 1.93 -8.51 -0.64
CA ALA A 83 2.97 -9.43 -0.16
C ALA A 83 2.76 -10.82 -0.71
N GLY A 84 1.51 -11.30 -0.72
CA GLY A 84 1.20 -12.62 -1.25
C GLY A 84 1.49 -12.75 -2.73
N ASP A 85 1.13 -11.71 -3.49
CA ASP A 85 1.41 -11.72 -4.93
C ASP A 85 2.90 -11.74 -5.20
N MET A 86 3.65 -10.92 -4.49
CA MET A 86 5.10 -10.87 -4.66
C MET A 86 5.73 -12.20 -4.28
N LEU A 87 5.26 -12.78 -3.19
CA LEU A 87 5.77 -14.08 -2.76
C LEU A 87 5.60 -15.13 -3.85
N GLN A 88 4.43 -15.17 -4.47
CA GLN A 88 4.15 -16.19 -5.48
C GLN A 88 4.79 -15.88 -6.81
N ARG A 89 4.69 -14.64 -7.27
CA ARG A 89 5.12 -14.30 -8.63
C ARG A 89 6.60 -14.07 -8.77
N VAL A 90 7.23 -13.53 -7.73
CA VAL A 90 8.65 -13.19 -7.81
C VAL A 90 9.51 -14.25 -7.13
N PHE A 91 9.03 -14.79 -6.01
CA PHE A 91 9.84 -15.67 -5.17
C PHE A 91 9.34 -17.12 -5.15
N GLU A 92 8.41 -17.43 -6.03
CA GLU A 92 7.92 -18.80 -6.22
C GLU A 92 7.48 -19.47 -4.91
N GLY A 93 6.89 -18.70 -4.03
CA GLY A 93 6.37 -19.19 -2.77
C GLY A 93 7.39 -19.29 -1.66
N SER A 94 8.61 -18.84 -1.88
CA SER A 94 9.67 -18.96 -0.88
C SER A 94 9.73 -17.72 0.02
N ALA A 95 9.18 -17.82 1.22
CA ALA A 95 9.23 -16.72 2.18
C ALA A 95 10.68 -16.40 2.58
N SER A 96 11.55 -17.40 2.66
CA SER A 96 12.94 -17.13 3.02
C SER A 96 13.65 -16.33 1.93
N GLN A 97 13.35 -16.59 0.66
CA GLN A 97 13.93 -15.80 -0.42
C GLN A 97 13.47 -14.35 -0.35
N LEU A 98 12.17 -14.15 -0.11
CA LEU A 98 11.64 -12.80 0.04
C LEU A 98 12.34 -12.07 1.17
N MET A 99 12.47 -12.71 2.33
CA MET A 99 13.12 -12.08 3.47
C MET A 99 14.59 -11.79 3.22
N MET A 100 15.28 -12.74 2.57
CA MET A 100 16.69 -12.55 2.27
C MET A 100 16.90 -11.29 1.44
N HIS A 101 16.10 -11.12 0.40
CA HIS A 101 16.22 -9.94 -0.45
C HIS A 101 15.79 -8.68 0.24
N ALA A 102 14.74 -8.76 1.07
CA ALA A 102 14.29 -7.59 1.81
C ALA A 102 15.36 -7.10 2.79
N LEU A 103 16.06 -8.04 3.44
CA LEU A 103 17.07 -7.67 4.42
C LEU A 103 18.40 -7.28 3.79
N ALA A 104 18.64 -7.69 2.54
CA ALA A 104 19.89 -7.39 1.86
C ALA A 104 20.08 -5.87 1.68
N GLY A 105 19.01 -5.09 1.72
CA GLY A 105 19.11 -3.65 1.63
C GLY A 105 19.71 -2.97 2.86
N GLY A 106 19.87 -3.71 3.95
CA GLY A 106 20.54 -3.19 5.15
C GLY A 106 19.76 -2.12 5.89
N LYS A 107 18.44 -2.08 5.74
CA LYS A 107 17.63 -1.02 6.34
C LYS A 107 16.89 -1.44 7.60
N ALA A 108 17.04 -2.69 8.02
CA ALA A 108 16.36 -3.17 9.21
C ALA A 108 17.12 -2.72 10.45
N SER A 109 16.42 -2.07 11.37
CA SER A 109 17.02 -1.66 12.63
C SER A 109 17.10 -2.84 13.58
N SER A 110 17.85 -2.65 14.68
CA SER A 110 17.90 -3.66 15.73
C SER A 110 16.52 -3.98 16.28
N GLU A 111 15.72 -2.95 16.46
CA GLU A 111 14.37 -3.11 16.97
C GLU A 111 13.52 -3.91 15.99
N GLU A 112 13.67 -3.64 14.71
CA GLU A 112 12.92 -4.36 13.70
C GLU A 112 13.33 -5.84 13.63
N ILE A 113 14.62 -6.11 13.75
CA ILE A 113 15.10 -7.49 13.77
C ILE A 113 14.53 -8.25 14.96
N THR A 114 14.49 -7.61 16.12
CA THR A 114 13.89 -8.22 17.30
C THR A 114 12.42 -8.54 17.07
N GLU A 115 11.71 -7.62 16.46
CA GLU A 115 10.30 -7.83 16.15
C GLU A 115 10.12 -8.98 15.15
N LEU A 116 10.99 -9.07 14.15
CA LEU A 116 10.91 -10.16 13.19
C LEU A 116 11.11 -11.52 13.83
N ARG A 117 12.05 -11.59 14.79
CA ARG A 117 12.27 -12.84 15.51
C ARG A 117 11.05 -13.23 16.33
N ARG A 118 10.43 -12.24 16.97
CA ARG A 118 9.23 -12.48 17.74
C ARG A 118 8.11 -13.01 16.85
N LEU A 119 7.94 -12.40 15.68
CA LEU A 119 6.91 -12.83 14.74
C LEU A 119 7.14 -14.24 14.24
N LEU A 120 8.39 -14.60 13.98
CA LEU A 120 8.71 -15.95 13.54
C LEU A 120 8.39 -16.97 14.62
N ASP A 121 8.72 -16.66 15.86
CA ASP A 121 8.41 -17.54 16.98
C ASP A 121 6.92 -17.76 17.13
N GLU A 122 6.15 -16.67 17.05
CA GLU A 122 4.70 -16.75 17.15
C GLU A 122 4.11 -17.56 16.00
N TYR A 123 4.61 -17.35 14.80
CA TYR A 123 4.13 -18.06 13.64
C TYR A 123 4.37 -19.57 13.80
N GLU A 124 5.55 -19.91 14.26
CA GLU A 124 5.91 -21.32 14.44
C GLU A 124 5.01 -21.99 15.47
N ARG A 125 4.72 -21.30 16.58
CA ARG A 125 3.85 -21.84 17.62
C ARG A 125 2.42 -22.01 17.14
N SER A 126 1.96 -21.16 16.25
CA SER A 126 0.56 -21.21 15.81
C SER A 126 0.36 -22.12 14.60
N ARG A 127 1.41 -22.65 14.02
CA ARG A 127 1.29 -23.51 12.85
C ARG A 127 0.58 -24.81 13.23
N PRO A 128 -0.39 -25.23 12.41
CA PRO A 128 -0.98 -26.54 12.63
C PRO A 128 0.03 -27.62 12.29
N ARG A 129 -0.11 -28.74 12.97
CA ARG A 129 0.77 -29.88 12.76
C ARG A 129 0.25 -30.82 11.71
#